data_72fbae6dc22618af507e2088e1c7c679
#
_entry.id   72fbae6dc22618af507e2088e1c7c679
#
_cell.length_a   1.000
_cell.length_b   1.000
_cell.length_c   1.000
_cell.angle_alpha   90.00
_cell.angle_beta   90.00
_cell.angle_gamma   90.00
#
_symmetry.space_group_name_H-M   'P 1'
#
loop_
_entity.id
_entity.type
_entity.pdbx_description
1 polymer ?
#
loop_
_entity_poly.entity_id
_entity_poly.type
_entity_poly.pdbx_seq_one_letter_code
_entity_poly.pdbx_strand_id
1 'polypeptide(L)'
;MLKTVPIDMVEPGTRLRGVSEEQVAALMDSIGHVGLLNPIAVYPRQIMHANVMTDGWGLVAGMHRLEACRRLGLVDIDVKVVEADDLHRQLAECDENLCGTKLTPSERALFTRRRKEIYEAIHPETRHGANQHSRSGKDCHSNFTDDTAKRTGQAARTVRLDAARGERIAEEAIDAIRGTAADKGVVLDRLAAAPRDEQLALARQIVAGQSKPVPLPKNEMETEDDWRNAMMRLWNRAPDEWRERFIDYVQAPVFDRTSAGAA
;
A
#
# COMPACT_ATOMS: atom_id res chain seq x y z
N MET A 1 10.09 2.61 -26.86
CA MET A 1 9.77 2.60 -28.31
C MET A 1 8.31 2.26 -28.50
N LEU A 2 7.58 2.90 -29.42
CA LEU A 2 6.19 2.53 -29.75
C LEU A 2 6.19 1.50 -30.86
N LYS A 3 5.32 0.48 -30.75
CA LYS A 3 5.12 -0.57 -31.75
C LYS A 3 3.64 -1.00 -31.74
N THR A 4 3.19 -1.59 -32.86
CA THR A 4 1.91 -2.31 -32.93
C THR A 4 2.23 -3.80 -32.96
N VAL A 5 1.58 -4.61 -32.15
CA VAL A 5 1.83 -6.05 -32.01
C VAL A 5 0.52 -6.82 -31.95
N PRO A 6 0.53 -8.11 -32.39
CA PRO A 6 -0.65 -8.97 -32.25
C PRO A 6 -1.04 -9.10 -30.77
N ILE A 7 -2.33 -8.95 -30.48
CA ILE A 7 -2.84 -8.89 -29.09
C ILE A 7 -2.73 -10.23 -28.36
N ASP A 8 -2.77 -11.34 -29.10
CA ASP A 8 -2.62 -12.70 -28.61
C ASP A 8 -1.18 -13.02 -28.22
N MET A 9 -0.20 -12.25 -28.73
CA MET A 9 1.21 -12.35 -28.36
C MET A 9 1.56 -11.56 -27.10
N VAL A 10 0.59 -10.96 -26.41
CA VAL A 10 0.78 -10.26 -25.14
C VAL A 10 0.27 -11.10 -23.98
N GLU A 11 1.18 -11.54 -23.11
CA GLU A 11 0.87 -12.32 -21.91
C GLU A 11 0.79 -11.41 -20.67
N PRO A 12 -0.34 -11.44 -19.94
CA PRO A 12 -0.54 -10.54 -18.78
C PRO A 12 0.31 -10.91 -17.55
N GLY A 13 0.81 -12.15 -17.47
CA GLY A 13 1.54 -12.64 -16.30
C GLY A 13 0.66 -12.76 -15.05
N THR A 14 1.30 -13.08 -13.91
CA THR A 14 0.61 -13.13 -12.60
C THR A 14 0.44 -11.72 -12.06
N ARG A 15 -0.79 -11.35 -11.67
CA ARG A 15 -1.16 -10.00 -11.23
C ARG A 15 -1.64 -9.99 -9.77
N LEU A 16 -1.25 -8.95 -9.04
CA LEU A 16 -1.71 -8.71 -7.66
C LEU A 16 -3.17 -8.23 -7.62
N ARG A 17 -3.65 -7.63 -8.70
CA ARG A 17 -5.02 -7.10 -8.80
C ARG A 17 -5.80 -7.82 -9.89
N GLY A 18 -7.05 -8.17 -9.56
CA GLY A 18 -8.02 -8.68 -10.53
C GLY A 18 -8.49 -7.60 -11.52
N VAL A 19 -9.11 -8.02 -12.61
CA VAL A 19 -9.71 -7.14 -13.61
C VAL A 19 -11.07 -6.66 -13.10
N SER A 20 -11.30 -5.34 -13.10
CA SER A 20 -12.60 -4.77 -12.78
C SER A 20 -13.50 -4.72 -14.02
N GLU A 21 -14.62 -5.41 -13.98
CA GLU A 21 -15.60 -5.46 -15.08
C GLU A 21 -16.13 -4.06 -15.44
N GLU A 22 -16.41 -3.23 -14.46
CA GLU A 22 -16.89 -1.86 -14.65
C GLU A 22 -15.85 -1.01 -15.41
N GLN A 23 -14.58 -1.10 -15.01
CA GLN A 23 -13.49 -0.37 -15.68
C GLN A 23 -13.26 -0.87 -17.11
N VAL A 24 -13.35 -2.18 -17.34
CA VAL A 24 -13.23 -2.75 -18.69
C VAL A 24 -14.37 -2.28 -19.57
N ALA A 25 -15.61 -2.30 -19.09
CA ALA A 25 -16.77 -1.85 -19.85
C ALA A 25 -16.65 -0.34 -20.25
N ALA A 26 -16.24 0.52 -19.32
CA ALA A 26 -16.00 1.93 -19.59
C ALA A 26 -14.87 2.16 -20.63
N LEU A 27 -13.81 1.34 -20.56
CA LEU A 27 -12.71 1.39 -21.52
C LEU A 27 -13.13 0.86 -22.88
N MET A 28 -13.95 -0.18 -22.97
CA MET A 28 -14.49 -0.70 -24.25
C MET A 28 -15.30 0.38 -24.95
N ASP A 29 -16.18 1.09 -24.25
CA ASP A 29 -16.94 2.20 -24.82
C ASP A 29 -16.02 3.30 -25.35
N SER A 30 -15.06 3.74 -24.54
CA SER A 30 -14.10 4.78 -24.94
C SER A 30 -13.23 4.34 -26.13
N ILE A 31 -12.64 3.13 -26.09
CA ILE A 31 -11.77 2.62 -27.15
C ILE A 31 -12.55 2.42 -28.46
N GLY A 32 -13.81 1.97 -28.35
CA GLY A 32 -14.69 1.82 -29.52
C GLY A 32 -14.97 3.13 -30.25
N HIS A 33 -14.99 4.26 -29.54
CA HIS A 33 -15.26 5.57 -30.12
C HIS A 33 -14.00 6.30 -30.63
N VAL A 34 -12.91 6.28 -29.86
CA VAL A 34 -11.72 7.12 -30.14
C VAL A 34 -10.43 6.33 -30.33
N GLY A 35 -10.49 5.02 -30.27
CA GLY A 35 -9.31 4.16 -30.33
C GLY A 35 -8.51 4.12 -29.03
N LEU A 36 -7.42 3.36 -29.01
CA LEU A 36 -6.52 3.23 -27.87
C LEU A 36 -5.55 4.43 -27.83
N LEU A 37 -5.92 5.51 -27.15
CA LEU A 37 -5.08 6.72 -27.04
C LEU A 37 -3.80 6.51 -26.24
N ASN A 38 -3.87 5.68 -25.20
CA ASN A 38 -2.74 5.38 -24.33
C ASN A 38 -2.29 3.93 -24.52
N PRO A 39 -1.16 3.66 -25.17
CA PRO A 39 -0.66 2.31 -25.41
C PRO A 39 -0.37 1.59 -24.09
N ILE A 40 -0.47 0.26 -24.11
CA ILE A 40 -0.04 -0.59 -23.00
C ILE A 40 1.50 -0.65 -22.93
N ALA A 41 2.06 -0.87 -21.74
CA ALA A 41 3.50 -1.06 -21.58
C ALA A 41 3.85 -2.55 -21.56
N VAL A 42 4.83 -2.96 -22.40
CA VAL A 42 5.25 -4.36 -22.55
C VAL A 42 6.76 -4.50 -22.60
N TYR A 43 7.25 -5.72 -22.38
CA TYR A 43 8.66 -6.07 -22.54
C TYR A 43 8.81 -7.36 -23.35
N PRO A 44 9.92 -7.55 -24.08
CA PRO A 44 10.19 -8.80 -24.81
C PRO A 44 10.32 -9.97 -23.83
N ARG A 45 9.66 -11.08 -24.12
CA ARG A 45 9.83 -12.36 -23.41
C ARG A 45 9.40 -13.53 -24.27
N GLN A 46 9.87 -14.72 -23.90
CA GLN A 46 9.30 -15.96 -24.44
C GLN A 46 7.94 -16.25 -23.82
N ILE A 47 6.94 -16.52 -24.64
CA ILE A 47 5.57 -16.89 -24.22
C ILE A 47 5.18 -18.24 -24.81
N MET A 48 4.22 -18.89 -24.17
CA MET A 48 3.60 -20.08 -24.72
C MET A 48 2.43 -19.69 -25.64
N HIS A 49 2.60 -19.82 -26.94
CA HIS A 49 1.54 -19.58 -27.92
C HIS A 49 1.32 -20.81 -28.79
N ALA A 50 0.08 -21.25 -28.91
CA ALA A 50 -0.28 -22.49 -29.67
C ALA A 50 0.58 -23.72 -29.27
N ASN A 51 0.89 -23.90 -27.99
CA ASN A 51 1.76 -24.95 -27.44
C ASN A 51 3.22 -24.91 -27.90
N VAL A 52 3.68 -23.80 -28.44
CA VAL A 52 5.08 -23.57 -28.81
C VAL A 52 5.63 -22.34 -28.09
N MET A 53 6.86 -22.45 -27.59
CA MET A 53 7.57 -21.30 -27.05
C MET A 53 7.98 -20.39 -28.19
N THR A 54 7.51 -19.16 -28.16
CA THR A 54 7.76 -18.17 -29.21
C THR A 54 8.09 -16.81 -28.62
N ASP A 55 8.70 -15.96 -29.40
CA ASP A 55 8.95 -14.57 -29.01
C ASP A 55 7.64 -13.82 -28.92
N GLY A 56 7.39 -13.19 -27.80
CA GLY A 56 6.18 -12.43 -27.52
C GLY A 56 6.45 -11.32 -26.51
N TRP A 57 5.41 -10.91 -25.80
CA TRP A 57 5.45 -9.73 -24.96
C TRP A 57 4.84 -10.01 -23.58
N GLY A 58 5.58 -9.66 -22.53
CA GLY A 58 5.04 -9.62 -21.17
C GLY A 58 4.44 -8.25 -20.90
N LEU A 59 3.23 -8.21 -20.33
CA LEU A 59 2.58 -6.96 -19.95
C LEU A 59 3.25 -6.38 -18.71
N VAL A 60 3.66 -5.11 -18.75
CA VAL A 60 4.10 -4.31 -17.58
C VAL A 60 2.92 -3.56 -16.98
N ALA A 61 2.20 -2.80 -17.78
CA ALA A 61 1.09 -1.96 -17.32
C ALA A 61 -0.03 -1.86 -18.36
N GLY A 62 -1.27 -1.71 -17.90
CA GLY A 62 -2.46 -1.52 -18.74
C GLY A 62 -3.34 -2.75 -18.89
N MET A 63 -3.49 -3.59 -17.86
CA MET A 63 -4.30 -4.82 -17.89
C MET A 63 -5.75 -4.58 -18.32
N HIS A 64 -6.42 -3.56 -17.78
CA HIS A 64 -7.81 -3.25 -18.16
C HIS A 64 -7.94 -2.83 -19.63
N ARG A 65 -6.93 -2.09 -20.17
CA ARG A 65 -6.86 -1.71 -21.58
C ARG A 65 -6.65 -2.94 -22.47
N LEU A 66 -5.73 -3.83 -22.12
CA LEU A 66 -5.51 -5.08 -22.81
C LEU A 66 -6.79 -5.92 -22.87
N GLU A 67 -7.47 -6.09 -21.74
CA GLU A 67 -8.70 -6.84 -21.64
C GLU A 67 -9.84 -6.20 -22.46
N ALA A 68 -9.99 -4.88 -22.40
CA ALA A 68 -10.97 -4.15 -23.21
C ALA A 68 -10.71 -4.33 -24.71
N CYS A 69 -9.45 -4.23 -25.15
CA CYS A 69 -9.10 -4.46 -26.57
C CYS A 69 -9.36 -5.90 -27.01
N ARG A 70 -9.10 -6.89 -26.15
CA ARG A 70 -9.43 -8.31 -26.41
C ARG A 70 -10.93 -8.51 -26.60
N ARG A 71 -11.74 -7.97 -25.70
CA ARG A 71 -13.22 -8.07 -25.78
C ARG A 71 -13.81 -7.32 -26.96
N LEU A 72 -13.15 -6.28 -27.43
CA LEU A 72 -13.52 -5.59 -28.67
C LEU A 72 -13.10 -6.36 -29.93
N GLY A 73 -12.38 -7.47 -29.79
CA GLY A 73 -11.94 -8.29 -30.92
C GLY A 73 -10.84 -7.66 -31.78
N LEU A 74 -10.05 -6.75 -31.19
CA LEU A 74 -8.92 -6.15 -31.90
C LEU A 74 -7.84 -7.22 -32.13
N VAL A 75 -7.32 -7.27 -33.37
CA VAL A 75 -6.25 -8.20 -33.77
C VAL A 75 -4.89 -7.71 -33.27
N ASP A 76 -4.67 -6.41 -33.39
CA ASP A 76 -3.42 -5.75 -33.02
C ASP A 76 -3.66 -4.70 -31.94
N ILE A 77 -2.59 -4.41 -31.17
CA ILE A 77 -2.62 -3.40 -30.12
C ILE A 77 -1.34 -2.58 -30.12
N ASP A 78 -1.50 -1.26 -29.87
CA ASP A 78 -0.36 -0.38 -29.72
C ASP A 78 0.28 -0.55 -28.35
N VAL A 79 1.61 -0.74 -28.36
CA VAL A 79 2.41 -0.99 -27.17
C VAL A 79 3.60 -0.06 -27.08
N LYS A 80 3.94 0.31 -25.84
CA LYS A 80 5.20 0.97 -25.49
C LYS A 80 6.17 -0.10 -25.00
N VAL A 81 7.20 -0.41 -25.77
CA VAL A 81 8.24 -1.37 -25.35
C VAL A 81 9.14 -0.71 -24.31
N VAL A 82 9.25 -1.37 -23.16
CA VAL A 82 10.09 -0.97 -22.02
C VAL A 82 11.32 -1.88 -21.99
N GLU A 83 12.50 -1.27 -22.08
CA GLU A 83 13.78 -1.93 -21.91
C GLU A 83 14.21 -1.73 -20.45
N ALA A 84 13.94 -2.71 -19.60
CA ALA A 84 14.31 -2.73 -18.20
C ALA A 84 14.48 -4.19 -17.75
N ASP A 85 15.29 -4.42 -16.73
CA ASP A 85 15.36 -5.73 -16.11
C ASP A 85 14.05 -6.10 -15.39
N ASP A 86 13.93 -7.34 -14.92
CA ASP A 86 12.68 -7.85 -14.32
C ASP A 86 12.27 -7.07 -13.07
N LEU A 87 13.21 -6.62 -12.26
CA LEU A 87 12.93 -5.88 -11.03
C LEU A 87 12.42 -4.48 -11.34
N HIS A 88 13.04 -3.77 -12.28
CA HIS A 88 12.57 -2.45 -12.70
C HIS A 88 11.20 -2.51 -13.38
N ARG A 89 10.91 -3.58 -14.12
CA ARG A 89 9.57 -3.79 -14.70
C ARG A 89 8.50 -3.99 -13.64
N GLN A 90 8.78 -4.84 -12.64
CA GLN A 90 7.89 -5.07 -11.51
C GLN A 90 7.69 -3.80 -10.67
N LEU A 91 8.75 -3.00 -10.49
CA LEU A 91 8.68 -1.72 -9.80
C LEU A 91 7.76 -0.74 -10.56
N ALA A 92 7.90 -0.67 -11.88
CA ALA A 92 7.05 0.18 -12.73
C ALA A 92 5.57 -0.25 -12.71
N GLU A 93 5.28 -1.54 -12.61
CA GLU A 93 3.92 -2.06 -12.40
C GLU A 93 3.33 -1.61 -11.06
N CYS A 94 4.12 -1.70 -9.99
CA CYS A 94 3.68 -1.22 -8.67
C CYS A 94 3.44 0.29 -8.67
N ASP A 95 4.33 1.06 -9.29
CA ASP A 95 4.23 2.52 -9.40
C ASP A 95 2.98 2.93 -10.19
N GLU A 96 2.67 2.27 -11.30
CA GLU A 96 1.47 2.55 -12.09
C GLU A 96 0.20 2.32 -11.27
N ASN A 97 0.11 1.20 -10.55
CA ASN A 97 -1.05 0.89 -9.72
C ASN A 97 -1.20 1.86 -8.53
N LEU A 98 -0.11 2.22 -7.86
CA LEU A 98 -0.14 3.15 -6.73
C LEU A 98 -0.48 4.59 -7.13
N CYS A 99 -0.17 5.01 -8.37
CA CYS A 99 -0.41 6.36 -8.89
C CYS A 99 -1.74 6.49 -9.62
N GLY A 100 -2.18 5.44 -10.32
CA GLY A 100 -3.19 5.55 -11.39
C GLY A 100 -4.63 5.26 -10.97
N THR A 101 -4.90 4.66 -9.82
CA THR A 101 -6.25 4.18 -9.48
C THR A 101 -6.56 4.38 -8.01
N LYS A 102 -7.85 4.57 -7.69
CA LYS A 102 -8.32 4.51 -6.28
C LYS A 102 -8.21 3.06 -5.79
N LEU A 103 -7.08 2.73 -5.18
CA LEU A 103 -6.87 1.46 -4.53
C LEU A 103 -7.66 1.39 -3.21
N THR A 104 -8.19 0.22 -2.91
CA THR A 104 -8.71 -0.05 -1.58
C THR A 104 -7.56 -0.08 -0.55
N PRO A 105 -7.83 0.06 0.75
CA PRO A 105 -6.77 0.00 1.77
C PRO A 105 -5.95 -1.30 1.73
N SER A 106 -6.59 -2.45 1.48
CA SER A 106 -5.93 -3.74 1.35
C SER A 106 -5.02 -3.82 0.12
N GLU A 107 -5.52 -3.38 -1.05
CA GLU A 107 -4.75 -3.34 -2.28
C GLU A 107 -3.53 -2.43 -2.12
N ARG A 108 -3.71 -1.24 -1.54
CA ARG A 108 -2.63 -0.28 -1.33
C ARG A 108 -1.54 -0.86 -0.41
N ALA A 109 -1.93 -1.55 0.66
CA ALA A 109 -0.97 -2.23 1.54
C ALA A 109 -0.16 -3.30 0.80
N LEU A 110 -0.80 -4.13 -0.04
CA LEU A 110 -0.13 -5.17 -0.83
C LEU A 110 0.83 -4.58 -1.87
N PHE A 111 0.38 -3.58 -2.65
CA PHE A 111 1.24 -2.95 -3.64
C PHE A 111 2.42 -2.20 -2.99
N THR A 112 2.20 -1.55 -1.85
CA THR A 112 3.27 -0.86 -1.12
C THR A 112 4.29 -1.85 -0.56
N ARG A 113 3.85 -3.00 0.00
CA ARG A 113 4.75 -4.10 0.41
C ARG A 113 5.55 -4.61 -0.78
N ARG A 114 4.88 -4.97 -1.87
CA ARG A 114 5.55 -5.50 -3.07
C ARG A 114 6.56 -4.52 -3.64
N ARG A 115 6.20 -3.24 -3.72
CA ARG A 115 7.11 -2.18 -4.13
C ARG A 115 8.35 -2.11 -3.24
N LYS A 116 8.17 -2.24 -1.91
CA LYS A 116 9.27 -2.23 -0.95
C LYS A 116 10.23 -3.41 -1.17
N GLU A 117 9.69 -4.62 -1.31
CA GLU A 117 10.48 -5.83 -1.57
C GLU A 117 11.36 -5.66 -2.83
N ILE A 118 10.76 -5.14 -3.91
CA ILE A 118 11.47 -4.92 -5.18
C ILE A 118 12.50 -3.79 -5.04
N TYR A 119 12.12 -2.67 -4.40
CA TYR A 119 13.01 -1.55 -4.17
C TYR A 119 14.27 -1.96 -3.38
N GLU A 120 14.09 -2.72 -2.30
CA GLU A 120 15.18 -3.23 -1.48
C GLU A 120 16.03 -4.32 -2.20
N ALA A 121 15.46 -4.99 -3.20
CA ALA A 121 16.22 -5.90 -4.05
C ALA A 121 17.10 -5.15 -5.07
N ILE A 122 16.62 -4.02 -5.60
CA ILE A 122 17.38 -3.13 -6.47
C ILE A 122 18.41 -2.33 -5.66
N HIS A 123 18.06 -1.94 -4.43
CA HIS A 123 18.85 -1.09 -3.54
C HIS A 123 19.15 -1.79 -2.20
N PRO A 124 20.01 -2.83 -2.19
CA PRO A 124 20.30 -3.62 -0.97
C PRO A 124 20.84 -2.78 0.19
N GLU A 125 21.50 -1.67 -0.12
CA GLU A 125 22.06 -0.70 0.84
C GLU A 125 20.99 0.03 1.67
N THR A 126 19.72 0.01 1.22
CA THR A 126 18.62 0.69 1.90
C THR A 126 17.89 -0.21 2.91
N ARG A 127 18.24 -1.49 2.99
CA ARG A 127 17.64 -2.45 3.94
C ARG A 127 17.93 -2.04 5.37
N HIS A 128 16.95 -2.24 6.24
CA HIS A 128 17.08 -1.99 7.67
C HIS A 128 18.30 -2.77 8.23
N GLY A 129 19.29 -2.04 8.80
CA GLY A 129 20.50 -2.61 9.39
C GLY A 129 21.76 -2.55 8.50
N ALA A 130 21.66 -2.26 7.20
CA ALA A 130 22.84 -2.17 6.33
C ALA A 130 23.74 -0.95 6.62
N ASN A 131 23.19 0.10 7.23
CA ASN A 131 23.87 1.39 7.40
C ASN A 131 24.36 1.71 8.83
N GLN A 132 24.50 0.73 9.73
CA GLN A 132 24.98 1.00 11.09
C GLN A 132 26.46 1.46 11.17
N HIS A 133 27.24 1.33 10.10
CA HIS A 133 28.66 1.66 10.09
C HIS A 133 29.11 2.72 9.08
N SER A 134 28.22 3.26 8.24
CA SER A 134 28.58 4.30 7.25
C SER A 134 28.05 5.68 7.66
N ARG A 135 28.74 6.36 8.56
CA ARG A 135 28.61 7.80 8.84
C ARG A 135 29.50 8.62 7.90
N SER A 136 29.44 8.39 6.61
CA SER A 136 30.11 9.26 5.64
C SER A 136 29.04 9.97 4.80
N GLY A 137 28.92 11.28 5.05
CA GLY A 137 27.96 12.11 4.35
C GLY A 137 28.28 12.22 2.87
N LYS A 138 27.20 12.27 2.11
CA LYS A 138 26.99 12.84 0.77
C LYS A 138 26.29 12.00 -0.27
N ASP A 139 25.94 10.72 -0.03
CA ASP A 139 25.01 10.04 -0.91
C ASP A 139 23.70 9.79 -0.17
N CYS A 140 22.80 10.80 -0.20
CA CYS A 140 21.42 10.64 0.22
C CYS A 140 20.69 9.75 -0.78
N HIS A 141 20.94 8.43 -0.75
CA HIS A 141 19.99 7.51 -1.34
C HIS A 141 18.66 7.70 -0.63
N SER A 142 17.66 8.20 -1.33
CA SER A 142 16.32 8.35 -0.78
C SER A 142 15.89 6.99 -0.25
N ASN A 143 15.45 6.95 1.00
CA ASN A 143 14.91 5.69 1.54
C ASN A 143 13.64 5.31 0.77
N PHE A 144 13.24 4.03 0.83
CA PHE A 144 12.02 3.53 0.19
C PHE A 144 10.80 4.45 0.39
N THR A 145 10.64 4.95 1.62
CA THR A 145 9.49 5.79 1.98
C THR A 145 9.46 7.10 1.21
N ASP A 146 10.61 7.78 1.13
CA ASP A 146 10.71 9.08 0.47
C ASP A 146 10.61 8.94 -1.05
N ASP A 147 11.23 7.90 -1.63
CA ASP A 147 11.10 7.59 -3.05
C ASP A 147 9.63 7.28 -3.42
N THR A 148 8.96 6.44 -2.62
CA THR A 148 7.55 6.11 -2.85
C THR A 148 6.65 7.34 -2.69
N ALA A 149 6.84 8.12 -1.63
CA ALA A 149 6.07 9.35 -1.39
C ALA A 149 6.20 10.33 -2.55
N LYS A 150 7.41 10.53 -3.05
CA LYS A 150 7.71 11.42 -4.19
C LYS A 150 7.04 10.95 -5.49
N ARG A 151 7.06 9.64 -5.75
CA ARG A 151 6.48 9.06 -6.97
C ARG A 151 4.96 9.03 -6.96
N THR A 152 4.38 8.65 -5.81
CA THR A 152 2.92 8.44 -5.69
C THR A 152 2.17 9.68 -5.23
N GLY A 153 2.87 10.73 -4.78
CA GLY A 153 2.25 11.91 -4.16
C GLY A 153 1.63 11.66 -2.78
N GLN A 154 1.83 10.47 -2.21
CA GLN A 154 1.32 10.12 -0.88
C GLN A 154 2.21 10.69 0.22
N ALA A 155 1.62 10.97 1.39
CA ALA A 155 2.39 11.36 2.55
C ALA A 155 3.31 10.20 3.02
N ALA A 156 4.55 10.49 3.37
CA ALA A 156 5.52 9.51 3.86
C ALA A 156 5.00 8.66 5.04
N ARG A 157 4.14 9.25 5.91
CA ARG A 157 3.46 8.53 6.99
C ARG A 157 2.52 7.45 6.45
N THR A 158 1.76 7.75 5.39
CA THR A 158 0.83 6.80 4.76
C THR A 158 1.60 5.64 4.14
N VAL A 159 2.68 5.93 3.41
CA VAL A 159 3.54 4.90 2.81
C VAL A 159 4.09 3.94 3.89
N ARG A 160 4.60 4.48 5.01
CA ARG A 160 5.11 3.65 6.13
C ARG A 160 4.01 2.78 6.74
N LEU A 161 2.81 3.33 6.92
CA LEU A 161 1.68 2.61 7.50
C LEU A 161 1.23 1.47 6.58
N ASP A 162 1.08 1.74 5.28
CA ASP A 162 0.63 0.74 4.31
C ASP A 162 1.70 -0.35 4.10
N ALA A 163 2.99 0.00 4.09
CA ALA A 163 4.07 -0.99 4.08
C ALA A 163 4.02 -1.91 5.31
N ALA A 164 3.88 -1.32 6.51
CA ALA A 164 3.78 -2.08 7.76
C ALA A 164 2.55 -3.01 7.80
N ARG A 165 1.40 -2.57 7.29
CA ARG A 165 0.19 -3.40 7.14
C ARG A 165 0.45 -4.58 6.20
N GLY A 166 1.03 -4.32 5.02
CA GLY A 166 1.35 -5.36 4.05
C GLY A 166 2.34 -6.39 4.58
N GLU A 167 3.33 -5.99 5.39
CA GLU A 167 4.33 -6.89 5.98
C GLU A 167 3.79 -7.73 7.14
N ARG A 168 2.97 -7.14 8.00
CA ARG A 168 2.49 -7.76 9.24
C ARG A 168 1.30 -8.67 9.04
N ILE A 169 0.45 -8.38 8.06
CA ILE A 169 -0.79 -9.13 7.83
C ILE A 169 -0.50 -10.28 6.86
N ALA A 170 -1.00 -11.47 7.21
CA ALA A 170 -0.97 -12.62 6.34
C ALA A 170 -1.81 -12.36 5.07
N GLU A 171 -1.32 -12.83 3.93
CA GLU A 171 -1.94 -12.55 2.63
C GLU A 171 -3.38 -13.09 2.56
N GLU A 172 -3.59 -14.27 3.14
CA GLU A 172 -4.90 -14.92 3.22
C GLU A 172 -5.91 -14.10 4.04
N ALA A 173 -5.44 -13.38 5.06
CA ALA A 173 -6.29 -12.50 5.87
C ALA A 173 -6.63 -11.20 5.12
N ILE A 174 -5.70 -10.68 4.32
CA ILE A 174 -5.95 -9.55 3.43
C ILE A 174 -6.97 -9.94 2.35
N ASP A 175 -6.78 -11.11 1.73
CA ASP A 175 -7.69 -11.62 0.68
C ASP A 175 -9.11 -11.83 1.20
N ALA A 176 -9.25 -12.28 2.46
CA ALA A 176 -10.56 -12.47 3.08
C ALA A 176 -11.35 -11.18 3.26
N ILE A 177 -10.71 -10.02 3.39
CA ILE A 177 -11.37 -8.71 3.55
C ILE A 177 -11.43 -7.90 2.27
N ARG A 178 -10.59 -8.21 1.28
CA ARG A 178 -10.47 -7.45 0.02
C ARG A 178 -11.81 -7.37 -0.70
N GLY A 179 -12.21 -6.17 -1.11
CA GLY A 179 -13.47 -5.94 -1.85
C GLY A 179 -14.74 -6.07 -1.00
N THR A 180 -14.63 -6.30 0.31
CA THR A 180 -15.77 -6.33 1.24
C THR A 180 -15.96 -4.99 1.94
N ALA A 181 -17.09 -4.80 2.63
CA ALA A 181 -17.32 -3.62 3.47
C ALA A 181 -16.31 -3.49 4.64
N ALA A 182 -15.58 -4.58 4.94
CA ALA A 182 -14.53 -4.63 5.94
C ALA A 182 -13.16 -4.13 5.44
N ASP A 183 -12.99 -3.85 4.13
CA ASP A 183 -11.75 -3.34 3.56
C ASP A 183 -11.52 -1.87 3.95
N LYS A 184 -11.13 -1.68 5.22
CA LYS A 184 -10.89 -0.36 5.84
C LYS A 184 -9.57 -0.35 6.58
N GLY A 185 -8.89 0.80 6.60
CA GLY A 185 -7.61 0.98 7.30
C GLY A 185 -7.64 0.54 8.76
N VAL A 186 -8.73 0.84 9.48
CA VAL A 186 -8.91 0.44 10.90
C VAL A 186 -8.96 -1.08 11.06
N VAL A 187 -9.55 -1.80 10.10
CA VAL A 187 -9.58 -3.27 10.11
C VAL A 187 -8.18 -3.83 9.85
N LEU A 188 -7.45 -3.26 8.90
CA LEU A 188 -6.06 -3.64 8.64
C LEU A 188 -5.17 -3.39 9.88
N ASP A 189 -5.34 -2.27 10.58
CA ASP A 189 -4.59 -1.99 11.81
C ASP A 189 -4.88 -3.04 12.90
N ARG A 190 -6.14 -3.46 13.01
CA ARG A 190 -6.56 -4.50 13.93
C ARG A 190 -5.97 -5.87 13.55
N LEU A 191 -5.98 -6.23 12.28
CA LEU A 191 -5.35 -7.45 11.80
C LEU A 191 -3.83 -7.43 12.02
N ALA A 192 -3.16 -6.32 11.75
CA ALA A 192 -1.73 -6.16 11.95
C ALA A 192 -1.29 -6.23 13.43
N ALA A 193 -2.20 -5.97 14.37
CA ALA A 193 -1.98 -6.10 15.82
C ALA A 193 -2.22 -7.52 16.35
N ALA A 194 -2.95 -8.36 15.61
CA ALA A 194 -3.25 -9.74 16.01
C ALA A 194 -2.07 -10.69 15.71
N PRO A 195 -1.92 -11.80 16.47
CA PRO A 195 -0.99 -12.88 16.13
C PRO A 195 -1.25 -13.39 14.72
N ARG A 196 -0.18 -13.73 13.99
CA ARG A 196 -0.28 -14.03 12.54
C ARG A 196 -1.15 -15.26 12.24
N ASP A 197 -1.15 -16.25 13.10
CA ASP A 197 -1.97 -17.46 13.04
C ASP A 197 -3.46 -17.21 13.29
N GLU A 198 -3.82 -16.15 14.01
CA GLU A 198 -5.19 -15.78 14.31
C GLU A 198 -5.82 -14.82 13.28
N GLN A 199 -4.99 -14.17 12.45
CA GLN A 199 -5.44 -13.10 11.54
C GLN A 199 -6.52 -13.54 10.56
N LEU A 200 -6.40 -14.73 9.96
CA LEU A 200 -7.39 -15.23 9.01
C LEU A 200 -8.75 -15.49 9.68
N ALA A 201 -8.73 -16.10 10.88
CA ALA A 201 -9.95 -16.33 11.66
C ALA A 201 -10.63 -15.00 12.03
N LEU A 202 -9.84 -14.02 12.48
CA LEU A 202 -10.31 -12.68 12.82
C LEU A 202 -10.89 -11.95 11.59
N ALA A 203 -10.22 -12.04 10.43
CA ALA A 203 -10.71 -11.45 9.18
C ALA A 203 -12.09 -12.01 8.80
N ARG A 204 -12.25 -13.33 8.84
CA ARG A 204 -13.54 -13.99 8.56
C ARG A 204 -14.64 -13.59 9.53
N GLN A 205 -14.32 -13.46 10.82
CA GLN A 205 -15.26 -12.98 11.85
C GLN A 205 -15.72 -11.54 11.59
N ILE A 206 -14.79 -10.68 11.18
CA ILE A 206 -15.11 -9.27 10.87
C ILE A 206 -16.02 -9.20 9.65
N VAL A 207 -15.73 -9.93 8.59
CA VAL A 207 -16.53 -9.98 7.36
C VAL A 207 -17.92 -10.54 7.62
N ALA A 208 -18.04 -11.57 8.48
CA ALA A 208 -19.34 -12.14 8.87
C ALA A 208 -20.16 -11.24 9.81
N GLY A 209 -19.66 -10.06 10.18
CA GLY A 209 -20.31 -9.15 11.12
C GLY A 209 -20.39 -9.66 12.56
N GLN A 210 -19.68 -10.76 12.87
CA GLN A 210 -19.72 -11.42 14.18
C GLN A 210 -18.70 -10.87 15.17
N SER A 211 -17.79 -10.01 14.72
CA SER A 211 -16.77 -9.48 15.62
C SER A 211 -17.32 -8.27 16.36
N LYS A 212 -17.58 -8.42 17.66
CA LYS A 212 -17.65 -7.26 18.56
C LYS A 212 -16.36 -6.44 18.39
N PRO A 213 -16.43 -5.09 18.41
CA PRO A 213 -15.20 -4.31 18.48
C PRO A 213 -14.43 -4.82 19.71
N VAL A 214 -13.27 -5.45 19.46
CA VAL A 214 -12.32 -5.67 20.55
C VAL A 214 -11.97 -4.26 21.00
N PRO A 215 -12.20 -3.88 22.25
CA PRO A 215 -11.66 -2.63 22.74
C PRO A 215 -10.19 -2.64 22.37
N LEU A 216 -9.70 -1.53 21.77
CA LEU A 216 -8.27 -1.27 21.76
C LEU A 216 -7.76 -1.63 23.15
N PRO A 217 -6.62 -2.32 23.29
CA PRO A 217 -6.06 -2.54 24.61
C PRO A 217 -6.07 -1.15 25.24
N LYS A 218 -7.02 -0.92 26.15
CA LYS A 218 -6.84 0.14 27.10
C LYS A 218 -5.48 -0.23 27.66
N ASN A 219 -4.50 0.66 27.53
CA ASN A 219 -3.37 0.61 28.42
C ASN A 219 -4.02 0.61 29.81
N GLU A 220 -4.32 -0.57 30.30
CA GLU A 220 -4.68 -0.77 31.68
C GLU A 220 -3.38 -0.45 32.38
N MET A 221 -3.29 0.81 32.79
CA MET A 221 -2.30 1.22 33.75
C MET A 221 -2.78 0.57 35.03
N GLU A 222 -2.41 -0.69 35.21
CA GLU A 222 -2.86 -1.55 36.29
C GLU A 222 -2.17 -1.19 37.61
N THR A 223 -1.02 -0.50 37.54
CA THR A 223 -0.23 -0.16 38.70
C THR A 223 -0.07 1.35 38.87
N GLU A 224 0.14 1.79 40.12
CA GLU A 224 0.46 3.18 40.43
C GLU A 224 1.73 3.65 39.71
N ASP A 225 2.69 2.73 39.51
CA ASP A 225 3.91 3.00 38.77
C ASP A 225 3.67 3.25 37.29
N ASP A 226 2.70 2.56 36.66
CA ASP A 226 2.33 2.79 35.26
C ASP A 226 1.74 4.19 35.08
N TRP A 227 0.85 4.61 35.98
CA TRP A 227 0.30 5.97 36.00
C TRP A 227 1.38 7.02 36.22
N ARG A 228 2.25 6.81 37.18
CA ARG A 228 3.36 7.70 37.45
C ARG A 228 4.29 7.89 36.28
N ASN A 229 4.69 6.76 35.64
CA ASN A 229 5.56 6.76 34.47
C ASN A 229 4.89 7.42 33.24
N ALA A 230 3.58 7.27 33.06
CA ALA A 230 2.84 7.93 31.99
C ALA A 230 2.75 9.44 32.24
N MET A 231 2.43 9.86 33.47
CA MET A 231 2.40 11.27 33.85
C MET A 231 3.78 11.92 33.69
N MET A 232 4.86 11.26 34.14
CA MET A 232 6.22 11.77 33.98
C MET A 232 6.62 11.93 32.51
N ARG A 233 6.21 11.01 31.63
CA ARG A 233 6.44 11.14 30.18
C ARG A 233 5.70 12.33 29.58
N LEU A 234 4.44 12.56 29.98
CA LEU A 234 3.66 13.72 29.56
C LEU A 234 4.26 15.02 30.09
N TRP A 235 4.63 15.05 31.40
CA TRP A 235 5.26 16.17 32.04
C TRP A 235 6.55 16.59 31.35
N ASN A 236 7.45 15.66 31.07
CA ASN A 236 8.73 15.93 30.41
C ASN A 236 8.59 16.42 28.97
N ARG A 237 7.44 16.17 28.31
CA ARG A 237 7.13 16.64 26.96
C ARG A 237 6.38 17.95 26.93
N ALA A 238 5.77 18.35 28.05
CA ALA A 238 4.96 19.55 28.11
C ALA A 238 5.83 20.80 28.01
N PRO A 239 5.43 21.84 27.26
CA PRO A 239 6.05 23.16 27.30
C PRO A 239 6.01 23.73 28.73
N ASP A 240 6.97 24.61 29.07
CA ASP A 240 7.10 25.17 30.42
C ASP A 240 5.85 25.92 30.87
N GLU A 241 5.22 26.69 29.97
CA GLU A 241 3.93 27.38 30.21
C GLU A 241 2.81 26.43 30.65
N TRP A 242 2.77 25.20 30.09
CA TRP A 242 1.76 24.20 30.46
C TRP A 242 2.07 23.55 31.80
N ARG A 243 3.34 23.42 32.17
CA ARG A 243 3.77 22.89 33.47
C ARG A 243 3.39 23.86 34.59
N GLU A 244 3.63 25.16 34.38
CA GLU A 244 3.25 26.21 35.31
C GLU A 244 1.74 26.24 35.54
N ARG A 245 0.95 26.28 34.45
CA ARG A 245 -0.53 26.25 34.54
C ARG A 245 -1.06 24.98 35.22
N PHE A 246 -0.40 23.85 35.01
CA PHE A 246 -0.81 22.60 35.66
C PHE A 246 -0.51 22.64 37.18
N ILE A 247 0.63 23.19 37.58
CA ILE A 247 0.98 23.38 38.99
C ILE A 247 -0.05 24.30 39.65
N ASP A 248 -0.37 25.42 39.04
CA ASP A 248 -1.40 26.36 39.52
C ASP A 248 -2.75 25.70 39.66
N TYR A 249 -3.16 24.91 38.63
CA TYR A 249 -4.41 24.16 38.66
C TYR A 249 -4.46 23.13 39.80
N VAL A 250 -3.37 22.42 40.06
CA VAL A 250 -3.31 21.40 41.13
C VAL A 250 -3.33 22.02 42.50
N GLN A 251 -2.73 23.21 42.65
CA GLN A 251 -2.67 23.94 43.91
C GLN A 251 -3.92 24.77 44.21
N ALA A 252 -4.78 24.99 43.20
CA ALA A 252 -6.04 25.70 43.38
C ALA A 252 -7.00 24.94 44.31
N PRO A 253 -7.76 25.62 45.18
CA PRO A 253 -8.81 24.98 45.98
C PRO A 253 -9.82 24.21 45.15
N VAL A 254 -10.32 23.08 45.67
CA VAL A 254 -11.17 22.16 44.93
C VAL A 254 -12.44 22.85 44.35
N PHE A 255 -12.87 23.97 44.91
CA PHE A 255 -14.04 24.74 44.43
C PHE A 255 -13.76 25.53 43.14
N ASP A 256 -12.51 25.88 42.86
CA ASP A 256 -12.14 26.60 41.60
C ASP A 256 -11.86 25.69 40.41
N ARG A 257 -11.71 24.38 40.62
CA ARG A 257 -11.33 23.42 39.54
C ARG A 257 -12.46 23.14 38.55
N THR A 258 -13.72 23.40 38.94
CA THR A 258 -14.89 23.16 38.11
C THR A 258 -15.21 24.27 37.11
N SER A 259 -14.67 25.48 37.32
CA SER A 259 -14.89 26.65 36.45
C SER A 259 -13.83 26.85 35.36
N ALA A 260 -12.69 26.16 35.40
CA ALA A 260 -11.61 26.29 34.44
C ALA A 260 -11.69 25.39 33.20
N GLY A 261 -12.75 24.56 33.09
CA GLY A 261 -12.97 23.63 31.97
C GLY A 261 -13.93 24.11 30.87
N ALA A 262 -14.33 25.38 30.86
CA ALA A 262 -15.32 25.93 29.94
C ALA A 262 -14.85 27.22 29.22
N ALA A 263 -13.57 27.27 28.83
CA ALA A 263 -13.03 28.35 27.96
C ALA A 263 -12.20 27.74 26.81
#